data_c91291cd3987863a440ccd96e7f65c03
#
_entry.id   c91291cd3987863a440ccd96e7f65c03
#
_cell.length_a   1.000
_cell.length_b   1.000
_cell.length_c   1.000
_cell.angle_alpha   90.00
_cell.angle_beta   90.00
_cell.angle_gamma   90.00
#
_symmetry.space_group_name_H-M   'P 1'
#
loop_
_entity.id
_entity.type
_entity.pdbx_description
1 polymer ?
#
loop_
_entity_poly.entity_id
_entity_poly.type
_entity_poly.pdbx_seq_one_letter_code
_entity_poly.pdbx_strand_id
1 'polypeptide(L)'
;MLNKAWHANDKDYRIQNVETGKDTITMYLKTNPDILILDNSLTDMTVEDIVNRLSSNPLESKKCNTILTLSENYNIRMNNYKKICEVVYKPFISNRLSDVIENLAIDYNTPDLEVGEVEWLLQSLNFNCLSGGYKYMKKAITYCYYRPDELEFLNNILKYLAYEYKTTESQVRDSMNACIRPFNNSSEYSCSDELFKVLYNNGHKLTLKDFLQRIVFYLIKVKKKGRLF
;
A
#
# COMPACT_ATOMS: atom_id res chain seq x y z
N MET A 1 -8.80 6.21 -32.09
CA MET A 1 -8.32 6.22 -30.68
C MET A 1 -6.83 6.44 -30.68
N LEU A 2 -6.34 7.55 -30.21
CA LEU A 2 -4.93 7.86 -30.10
C LEU A 2 -4.41 7.19 -28.82
N ASN A 3 -3.60 6.11 -28.96
CA ASN A 3 -2.80 5.59 -27.86
C ASN A 3 -1.74 6.64 -27.53
N LYS A 4 -1.95 7.44 -26.50
CA LYS A 4 -0.91 8.30 -25.96
C LYS A 4 -0.05 7.45 -25.02
N ALA A 5 1.22 7.25 -25.37
CA ALA A 5 2.21 6.80 -24.42
C ALA A 5 2.61 7.99 -23.54
N TRP A 6 2.57 7.82 -22.25
CA TRP A 6 3.05 8.80 -21.29
C TRP A 6 4.30 8.23 -20.62
N HIS A 7 5.37 8.97 -20.65
CA HIS A 7 6.65 8.60 -20.06
C HIS A 7 6.84 9.44 -18.80
N ALA A 8 6.88 8.80 -17.65
CA ALA A 8 7.24 9.42 -16.39
C ALA A 8 8.29 8.54 -15.69
N ASN A 9 9.39 9.13 -15.27
CA ASN A 9 10.47 8.44 -14.55
C ASN A 9 10.94 7.13 -15.20
N ASP A 10 11.22 7.14 -16.51
CA ASP A 10 11.65 5.99 -17.32
C ASP A 10 10.65 4.80 -17.36
N LYS A 11 9.39 5.04 -17.04
CA LYS A 11 8.32 4.03 -17.16
C LYS A 11 7.41 4.32 -18.35
N ASP A 12 7.13 3.28 -19.13
CA ASP A 12 6.19 3.33 -20.24
C ASP A 12 4.78 2.99 -19.77
N TYR A 13 3.86 3.95 -19.83
CA TYR A 13 2.44 3.74 -19.55
C TYR A 13 1.64 3.66 -20.85
N ARG A 14 0.85 2.61 -20.99
CA ARG A 14 -0.12 2.47 -22.07
C ARG A 14 -1.47 2.99 -21.61
N ILE A 15 -1.89 4.17 -22.09
CA ILE A 15 -3.14 4.82 -21.67
C ILE A 15 -4.22 4.61 -22.74
N GLN A 16 -5.41 4.23 -22.28
CA GLN A 16 -6.63 4.14 -23.10
C GLN A 16 -7.70 5.00 -22.47
N ASN A 17 -8.32 5.88 -23.25
CA ASN A 17 -9.39 6.75 -22.82
C ASN A 17 -10.72 6.27 -23.37
N VAL A 18 -11.74 6.32 -22.54
CA VAL A 18 -13.14 6.07 -22.89
C VAL A 18 -14.03 7.16 -22.28
N GLU A 19 -15.17 7.43 -22.90
CA GLU A 19 -16.03 8.56 -22.53
C GLU A 19 -17.30 8.13 -21.80
N THR A 20 -17.64 6.84 -21.83
CA THR A 20 -18.86 6.33 -21.23
C THR A 20 -18.58 5.20 -20.22
N GLY A 21 -19.47 5.03 -19.25
CA GLY A 21 -19.37 3.94 -18.29
C GLY A 21 -19.52 2.57 -18.94
N LYS A 22 -20.33 2.44 -20.00
CA LYS A 22 -20.46 1.18 -20.78
C LYS A 22 -19.15 0.82 -21.47
N ASP A 23 -18.51 1.80 -22.12
CA ASP A 23 -17.21 1.59 -22.77
C ASP A 23 -16.12 1.30 -21.75
N THR A 24 -16.18 1.92 -20.57
CA THR A 24 -15.28 1.65 -19.46
C THR A 24 -15.32 0.17 -19.09
N ILE A 25 -16.51 -0.39 -18.85
CA ILE A 25 -16.68 -1.79 -18.49
C ILE A 25 -16.18 -2.70 -19.63
N THR A 26 -16.59 -2.41 -20.87
CA THR A 26 -16.18 -3.19 -22.05
C THR A 26 -14.67 -3.20 -22.23
N MET A 27 -14.04 -2.03 -22.09
CA MET A 27 -12.59 -1.89 -22.25
C MET A 27 -11.83 -2.55 -21.10
N TYR A 28 -12.32 -2.39 -19.86
CA TYR A 28 -11.77 -3.06 -18.69
C TYR A 28 -11.71 -4.58 -18.88
N LEU A 29 -12.81 -5.20 -19.27
CA LEU A 29 -12.88 -6.64 -19.50
C LEU A 29 -12.00 -7.11 -20.65
N LYS A 30 -11.80 -6.27 -21.67
CA LYS A 30 -10.99 -6.57 -22.84
C LYS A 30 -9.48 -6.45 -22.56
N THR A 31 -9.07 -5.46 -21.75
CA THR A 31 -7.65 -5.10 -21.60
C THR A 31 -7.07 -5.52 -20.27
N ASN A 32 -7.90 -5.82 -19.28
CA ASN A 32 -7.50 -6.15 -17.91
C ASN A 32 -6.44 -5.17 -17.38
N PRO A 33 -6.78 -3.87 -17.22
CA PRO A 33 -5.81 -2.84 -16.93
C PRO A 33 -5.23 -2.98 -15.52
N ASP A 34 -4.03 -2.48 -15.32
CA ASP A 34 -3.40 -2.43 -14.00
C ASP A 34 -4.00 -1.34 -13.12
N ILE A 35 -4.35 -0.19 -13.73
CA ILE A 35 -4.95 0.95 -13.06
C ILE A 35 -6.17 1.40 -13.85
N LEU A 36 -7.29 1.58 -13.16
CA LEU A 36 -8.51 2.17 -13.69
C LEU A 36 -8.74 3.53 -13.04
N ILE A 37 -8.84 4.59 -13.85
CA ILE A 37 -9.18 5.93 -13.38
C ILE A 37 -10.62 6.21 -13.77
N LEU A 38 -11.49 6.42 -12.78
CA LEU A 38 -12.91 6.72 -12.97
C LEU A 38 -13.21 8.16 -12.58
N ASP A 39 -13.88 8.86 -13.47
CA ASP A 39 -14.34 10.23 -13.24
C ASP A 39 -15.83 10.25 -12.90
N ASN A 40 -16.24 11.07 -11.92
CA ASN A 40 -17.64 11.21 -11.54
C ASN A 40 -18.48 12.05 -12.53
N SER A 41 -17.88 12.59 -13.57
CA SER A 41 -18.60 13.34 -14.62
C SER A 41 -19.20 12.46 -15.72
N LEU A 42 -19.11 11.15 -15.62
CA LEU A 42 -19.75 10.22 -16.56
C LEU A 42 -21.28 10.41 -16.51
N THR A 43 -21.91 10.46 -17.70
CA THR A 43 -23.33 10.83 -17.81
C THR A 43 -24.26 9.63 -17.97
N ASP A 44 -23.75 8.47 -18.37
CA ASP A 44 -24.52 7.27 -18.67
C ASP A 44 -24.60 6.29 -17.49
N MET A 45 -23.65 6.34 -16.57
CA MET A 45 -23.59 5.48 -15.39
C MET A 45 -22.93 6.19 -14.23
N THR A 46 -23.32 5.85 -13.00
CA THR A 46 -22.61 6.31 -11.80
C THR A 46 -21.30 5.52 -11.60
N VAL A 47 -20.36 6.13 -10.89
CA VAL A 47 -19.10 5.46 -10.51
C VAL A 47 -19.39 4.18 -9.71
N GLU A 48 -20.38 4.26 -8.82
CA GLU A 48 -20.85 3.16 -8.00
C GLU A 48 -21.35 1.97 -8.85
N ASP A 49 -22.13 2.25 -9.90
CA ASP A 49 -22.64 1.21 -10.81
C ASP A 49 -21.50 0.52 -11.55
N ILE A 50 -20.51 1.27 -12.00
CA ILE A 50 -19.34 0.72 -12.69
C ILE A 50 -18.55 -0.18 -11.74
N VAL A 51 -18.21 0.33 -10.55
CA VAL A 51 -17.43 -0.44 -9.56
C VAL A 51 -18.17 -1.71 -9.13
N ASN A 52 -19.50 -1.63 -8.91
CA ASN A 52 -20.30 -2.79 -8.55
C ASN A 52 -20.33 -3.85 -9.68
N ARG A 53 -20.49 -3.43 -10.93
CA ARG A 53 -20.48 -4.35 -12.08
C ARG A 53 -19.11 -5.02 -12.28
N LEU A 54 -18.03 -4.27 -12.12
CA LEU A 54 -16.68 -4.82 -12.20
C LEU A 54 -16.40 -5.77 -11.03
N SER A 55 -16.89 -5.45 -9.83
CA SER A 55 -16.72 -6.30 -8.64
C SER A 55 -17.51 -7.59 -8.66
N SER A 56 -18.60 -7.63 -9.43
CA SER A 56 -19.46 -8.82 -9.55
C SER A 56 -18.99 -9.82 -10.60
N ASN A 57 -17.88 -9.53 -11.30
CA ASN A 57 -17.38 -10.40 -12.36
C ASN A 57 -16.50 -11.52 -11.77
N PRO A 58 -16.92 -12.80 -11.85
CA PRO A 58 -16.16 -13.94 -11.33
C PRO A 58 -14.87 -14.25 -12.13
N LEU A 59 -14.72 -13.67 -13.33
CA LEU A 59 -13.55 -13.87 -14.20
C LEU A 59 -12.39 -12.92 -13.84
N GLU A 60 -12.52 -12.13 -12.79
CA GLU A 60 -11.49 -11.19 -12.39
C GLU A 60 -10.32 -11.89 -11.71
N SER A 61 -9.33 -12.26 -12.51
CA SER A 61 -8.11 -12.94 -12.07
C SER A 61 -7.00 -11.99 -11.59
N LYS A 62 -7.10 -10.71 -11.91
CA LYS A 62 -6.07 -9.71 -11.63
C LYS A 62 -6.60 -8.58 -10.75
N LYS A 63 -5.83 -8.21 -9.74
CA LYS A 63 -6.10 -7.04 -8.91
C LYS A 63 -5.86 -5.78 -9.73
N CYS A 64 -6.93 -5.02 -10.01
CA CYS A 64 -6.84 -3.70 -10.64
C CYS A 64 -6.99 -2.62 -9.57
N ASN A 65 -6.08 -1.67 -9.53
CA ASN A 65 -6.17 -0.52 -8.64
C ASN A 65 -7.10 0.54 -9.24
N THR A 66 -8.15 0.91 -8.54
CA THR A 66 -9.10 1.93 -8.99
C THR A 66 -8.85 3.26 -8.30
N ILE A 67 -8.65 4.30 -9.09
CA ILE A 67 -8.55 5.70 -8.64
C ILE A 67 -9.85 6.40 -9.03
N LEU A 68 -10.47 7.09 -8.08
CA LEU A 68 -11.62 7.96 -8.36
C LEU A 68 -11.17 9.40 -8.46
N THR A 69 -11.64 10.10 -9.51
CA THR A 69 -11.51 11.55 -9.61
C THR A 69 -12.89 12.17 -9.39
N LEU A 70 -13.04 12.90 -8.28
CA LEU A 70 -14.32 13.43 -7.83
C LEU A 70 -14.32 14.95 -7.81
N SER A 71 -15.48 15.56 -8.09
CA SER A 71 -15.74 16.98 -7.82
C SER A 71 -15.81 17.21 -6.31
N GLU A 72 -15.39 18.39 -5.81
CA GLU A 72 -15.34 18.71 -4.37
C GLU A 72 -16.65 18.42 -3.61
N ASN A 73 -17.80 18.57 -4.28
CA ASN A 73 -19.13 18.37 -3.68
C ASN A 73 -19.68 16.95 -3.85
N TYR A 74 -18.92 16.04 -4.42
CA TYR A 74 -19.38 14.68 -4.64
C TYR A 74 -19.14 13.81 -3.40
N ASN A 75 -20.25 13.33 -2.81
CA ASN A 75 -20.23 12.53 -1.59
C ASN A 75 -20.37 11.05 -1.95
N ILE A 76 -19.25 10.32 -1.93
CA ILE A 76 -19.27 8.87 -2.13
C ILE A 76 -19.23 8.16 -0.76
N ARG A 77 -20.11 7.18 -0.58
CA ARG A 77 -20.08 6.34 0.63
C ARG A 77 -19.02 5.25 0.45
N MET A 78 -17.80 5.55 0.87
CA MET A 78 -16.61 4.69 0.69
C MET A 78 -16.68 3.31 1.38
N ASN A 79 -17.63 3.08 2.28
CA ASN A 79 -17.63 1.90 3.15
C ASN A 79 -17.80 0.55 2.42
N ASN A 80 -18.16 0.53 1.14
CA ASN A 80 -18.51 -0.69 0.41
C ASN A 80 -17.59 -1.05 -0.75
N TYR A 81 -16.54 -0.24 -1.03
CA TYR A 81 -15.75 -0.43 -2.26
C TYR A 81 -14.32 -0.89 -1.94
N LYS A 82 -14.14 -2.20 -1.80
CA LYS A 82 -12.82 -2.83 -1.52
C LYS A 82 -11.76 -2.60 -2.59
N LYS A 83 -12.15 -2.14 -3.79
CA LYS A 83 -11.27 -1.98 -4.95
C LYS A 83 -10.82 -0.55 -5.20
N ILE A 84 -11.40 0.43 -4.51
CA ILE A 84 -10.97 1.82 -4.62
C ILE A 84 -9.71 1.99 -3.77
N CYS A 85 -8.61 2.28 -4.44
CA CYS A 85 -7.31 2.46 -3.79
C CYS A 85 -7.08 3.91 -3.36
N GLU A 86 -7.58 4.87 -4.15
CA GLU A 86 -7.37 6.29 -3.88
C GLU A 86 -8.51 7.15 -4.44
N VAL A 87 -8.75 8.31 -3.80
CA VAL A 87 -9.67 9.33 -4.28
C VAL A 87 -8.94 10.65 -4.43
N VAL A 88 -9.04 11.24 -5.62
CA VAL A 88 -8.44 12.53 -5.94
C VAL A 88 -9.54 13.55 -6.23
N TYR A 89 -9.63 14.62 -5.43
CA TYR A 89 -10.65 15.65 -5.62
C TYR A 89 -10.19 16.72 -6.62
N LYS A 90 -11.12 17.17 -7.45
CA LYS A 90 -10.91 18.26 -8.40
C LYS A 90 -11.22 19.63 -7.77
N PRO A 91 -10.52 20.73 -8.15
CA PRO A 91 -9.35 20.72 -9.04
C PRO A 91 -8.12 20.12 -8.35
N PHE A 92 -7.42 19.19 -9.01
CA PHE A 92 -6.20 18.67 -8.43
C PHE A 92 -4.98 19.53 -8.79
N ILE A 93 -4.06 19.64 -7.84
CA ILE A 93 -2.73 20.19 -8.08
C ILE A 93 -2.03 19.33 -9.14
N SER A 94 -1.33 19.93 -10.09
CA SER A 94 -0.85 19.33 -11.35
C SER A 94 -0.19 17.95 -11.22
N ASN A 95 0.46 17.65 -10.11
CA ASN A 95 1.20 16.40 -9.93
C ASN A 95 0.45 15.34 -9.10
N ARG A 96 -0.65 15.71 -8.41
CA ARG A 96 -1.31 14.79 -7.47
C ARG A 96 -1.76 13.47 -8.11
N LEU A 97 -2.36 13.52 -9.29
CA LEU A 97 -2.81 12.31 -9.98
C LEU A 97 -1.62 11.48 -10.48
N SER A 98 -0.57 12.14 -10.98
CA SER A 98 0.67 11.49 -11.39
C SER A 98 1.33 10.76 -10.24
N ASP A 99 1.46 11.41 -9.09
CA ASP A 99 2.05 10.82 -7.88
C ASP A 99 1.28 9.58 -7.43
N VAL A 100 -0.07 9.63 -7.48
CA VAL A 100 -0.91 8.48 -7.13
C VAL A 100 -0.72 7.33 -8.12
N ILE A 101 -0.67 7.61 -9.42
CA ILE A 101 -0.43 6.59 -10.47
C ILE A 101 0.95 5.97 -10.28
N GLU A 102 1.99 6.76 -10.06
CA GLU A 102 3.35 6.27 -9.85
C GLU A 102 3.45 5.39 -8.61
N ASN A 103 2.85 5.80 -7.51
CA ASN A 103 2.81 4.99 -6.27
C ASN A 103 2.10 3.65 -6.49
N LEU A 104 0.97 3.64 -7.20
CA LEU A 104 0.25 2.41 -7.51
C LEU A 104 1.01 1.54 -8.54
N ALA A 105 1.73 2.14 -9.49
CA ALA A 105 2.56 1.41 -10.44
C ALA A 105 3.79 0.76 -9.80
N ILE A 106 4.32 1.34 -8.70
CA ILE A 106 5.36 0.71 -7.89
C ILE A 106 4.85 -0.58 -7.26
N ASP A 107 3.60 -0.58 -6.79
CA ASP A 107 2.93 -1.75 -6.20
C ASP A 107 2.89 -2.96 -7.13
N TYR A 108 2.72 -2.76 -8.46
CA TYR A 108 2.64 -3.87 -9.41
C TYR A 108 3.93 -4.66 -9.60
N ASN A 109 5.08 -4.04 -9.30
CA ASN A 109 6.38 -4.72 -9.37
C ASN A 109 6.79 -5.34 -8.02
N THR A 110 5.98 -5.15 -6.98
CA THR A 110 6.22 -5.73 -5.67
C THR A 110 5.44 -7.03 -5.57
N PRO A 111 6.09 -8.18 -5.36
CA PRO A 111 5.40 -9.46 -5.20
C PRO A 111 4.39 -9.38 -4.06
N ASP A 112 3.22 -10.01 -4.23
CA ASP A 112 2.19 -10.01 -3.18
C ASP A 112 2.71 -10.67 -1.89
N LEU A 113 2.37 -10.06 -0.74
CA LEU A 113 2.54 -10.70 0.56
C LEU A 113 1.49 -11.80 0.72
N GLU A 114 1.94 -13.01 1.04
CA GLU A 114 1.04 -14.09 1.40
C GLU A 114 0.46 -13.88 2.80
N VAL A 115 -0.70 -14.49 3.01
CA VAL A 115 -1.36 -14.41 4.32
C VAL A 115 -0.45 -15.05 5.37
N GLY A 116 -0.12 -14.29 6.41
CA GLY A 116 0.72 -14.77 7.52
C GLY A 116 2.20 -14.45 7.42
N GLU A 117 2.72 -13.97 6.28
CA GLU A 117 4.17 -13.71 6.15
C GLU A 117 4.68 -12.64 7.14
N VAL A 118 3.93 -11.56 7.31
CA VAL A 118 4.31 -10.51 8.28
C VAL A 118 4.17 -11.02 9.72
N GLU A 119 3.15 -11.82 10.00
CA GLU A 119 2.97 -12.46 11.29
C GLU A 119 4.13 -13.42 11.61
N TRP A 120 4.45 -14.29 10.66
CA TRP A 120 5.58 -15.21 10.80
C TRP A 120 6.89 -14.46 11.07
N LEU A 121 7.15 -13.40 10.30
CA LEU A 121 8.34 -12.57 10.47
C LEU A 121 8.40 -11.91 11.85
N LEU A 122 7.29 -11.33 12.32
CA LEU A 122 7.23 -10.73 13.65
C LEU A 122 7.38 -11.77 14.76
N GLN A 123 6.80 -12.96 14.59
CA GLN A 123 6.97 -14.07 15.54
C GLN A 123 8.41 -14.59 15.56
N SER A 124 9.05 -14.72 14.41
CA SER A 124 10.49 -15.09 14.31
C SER A 124 11.40 -14.09 15.02
N LEU A 125 10.97 -12.83 15.12
CA LEU A 125 11.63 -11.78 15.89
C LEU A 125 11.18 -11.75 17.36
N ASN A 126 10.46 -12.75 17.85
CA ASN A 126 9.96 -12.83 19.22
C ASN A 126 9.04 -11.68 19.64
N PHE A 127 8.31 -11.06 18.68
CA PHE A 127 7.29 -10.09 19.04
C PHE A 127 6.13 -10.75 19.77
N ASN A 128 5.73 -10.15 20.90
CA ASN A 128 4.55 -10.61 21.62
C ASN A 128 3.28 -10.26 20.85
N CYS A 129 2.61 -11.25 20.26
CA CYS A 129 1.39 -11.07 19.47
C CYS A 129 0.20 -10.52 20.28
N LEU A 130 0.23 -10.61 21.61
CA LEU A 130 -0.79 -10.04 22.50
C LEU A 130 -0.52 -8.55 22.84
N SER A 131 0.64 -8.00 22.48
CA SER A 131 0.95 -6.61 22.76
C SER A 131 0.14 -5.67 21.89
N GLY A 132 -0.26 -4.51 22.43
CA GLY A 132 -0.97 -3.47 21.66
C GLY A 132 -0.17 -2.96 20.46
N GLY A 133 1.15 -2.96 20.56
CA GLY A 133 2.05 -2.52 19.48
C GLY A 133 2.17 -3.51 18.32
N TYR A 134 1.93 -4.80 18.56
CA TYR A 134 2.03 -5.84 17.52
C TYR A 134 1.10 -5.58 16.33
N LYS A 135 -0.16 -5.26 16.59
CA LYS A 135 -1.14 -4.97 15.53
C LYS A 135 -0.75 -3.74 14.70
N TYR A 136 -0.20 -2.70 15.35
CA TYR A 136 0.28 -1.51 14.66
C TYR A 136 1.51 -1.82 13.82
N MET A 137 2.45 -2.60 14.37
CA MET A 137 3.66 -3.02 13.67
C MET A 137 3.33 -3.85 12.43
N LYS A 138 2.46 -4.86 12.57
CA LYS A 138 1.97 -5.66 11.46
C LYS A 138 1.36 -4.80 10.35
N LYS A 139 0.44 -3.91 10.71
CA LYS A 139 -0.23 -3.03 9.74
C LYS A 139 0.73 -2.06 9.09
N ALA A 140 1.68 -1.47 9.86
CA ALA A 140 2.70 -0.57 9.34
C ALA A 140 3.61 -1.27 8.31
N ILE A 141 4.10 -2.47 8.62
CA ILE A 141 4.96 -3.25 7.72
C ILE A 141 4.20 -3.57 6.43
N THR A 142 2.97 -4.06 6.53
CA THR A 142 2.13 -4.35 5.35
C THR A 142 1.87 -3.09 4.53
N TYR A 143 1.55 -1.97 5.17
CA TYR A 143 1.31 -0.70 4.50
C TYR A 143 2.56 -0.20 3.76
N CYS A 144 3.71 -0.19 4.44
CA CYS A 144 4.97 0.27 3.87
C CYS A 144 5.55 -0.71 2.84
N TYR A 145 5.25 -2.00 2.93
CA TYR A 145 5.67 -2.98 1.93
C TYR A 145 5.14 -2.63 0.54
N TYR A 146 3.88 -2.22 0.47
CA TYR A 146 3.26 -1.77 -0.79
C TYR A 146 3.50 -0.29 -1.10
N ARG A 147 4.05 0.49 -0.15
CA ARG A 147 4.33 1.92 -0.26
C ARG A 147 5.69 2.25 0.38
N PRO A 148 6.80 1.75 -0.17
CA PRO A 148 8.12 1.92 0.45
C PRO A 148 8.55 3.38 0.57
N ASP A 149 8.05 4.27 -0.29
CA ASP A 149 8.35 5.70 -0.24
C ASP A 149 7.77 6.38 1.02
N GLU A 150 6.67 5.85 1.58
CA GLU A 150 6.09 6.35 2.83
C GLU A 150 7.01 6.13 4.04
N LEU A 151 8.00 5.24 3.93
CA LEU A 151 9.01 5.03 4.98
C LEU A 151 9.83 6.28 5.29
N GLU A 152 9.94 7.21 4.36
CA GLU A 152 10.58 8.50 4.59
C GLU A 152 9.76 9.38 5.56
N PHE A 153 8.45 9.20 5.60
CA PHE A 153 7.50 10.04 6.33
C PHE A 153 6.81 9.29 7.48
N LEU A 154 7.58 8.89 8.50
CA LEU A 154 7.06 8.13 9.65
C LEU A 154 5.79 8.75 10.27
N ASN A 155 5.68 10.09 10.29
CA ASN A 155 4.50 10.76 10.83
C ASN A 155 3.23 10.44 10.03
N ASN A 156 3.32 10.26 8.71
CA ASN A 156 2.17 9.89 7.88
C ASN A 156 1.69 8.47 8.22
N ILE A 157 2.63 7.56 8.43
CA ILE A 157 2.33 6.18 8.84
C ILE A 157 1.62 6.18 10.19
N LEU A 158 2.10 6.97 11.15
CA LEU A 158 1.49 7.07 12.48
C LEU A 158 0.09 7.68 12.43
N LYS A 159 -0.13 8.73 11.62
CA LYS A 159 -1.45 9.33 11.38
C LYS A 159 -2.42 8.32 10.77
N TYR A 160 -1.97 7.59 9.75
CA TYR A 160 -2.76 6.54 9.12
C TYR A 160 -3.20 5.49 10.14
N LEU A 161 -2.27 4.98 10.96
CA LEU A 161 -2.57 3.97 11.98
C LEU A 161 -3.48 4.53 13.09
N ALA A 162 -3.25 5.77 13.52
CA ALA A 162 -4.09 6.41 14.52
C ALA A 162 -5.54 6.55 14.04
N TYR A 163 -5.73 6.94 12.79
CA TYR A 163 -7.05 7.00 12.14
C TYR A 163 -7.71 5.62 12.04
N GLU A 164 -6.98 4.65 11.50
CA GLU A 164 -7.46 3.27 11.28
C GLU A 164 -7.93 2.61 12.58
N TYR A 165 -7.19 2.81 13.67
CA TYR A 165 -7.44 2.19 14.97
C TYR A 165 -8.17 3.10 15.97
N LYS A 166 -8.63 4.28 15.54
CA LYS A 166 -9.36 5.26 16.37
C LYS A 166 -8.62 5.59 17.68
N THR A 167 -7.34 5.91 17.56
CA THR A 167 -6.43 6.21 18.67
C THR A 167 -5.59 7.45 18.37
N THR A 168 -4.59 7.76 19.20
CA THR A 168 -3.69 8.90 18.98
C THR A 168 -2.35 8.46 18.37
N GLU A 169 -1.71 9.35 17.61
CA GLU A 169 -0.37 9.10 17.06
C GLU A 169 0.66 8.78 18.15
N SER A 170 0.55 9.43 19.32
CA SER A 170 1.43 9.15 20.46
C SER A 170 1.26 7.72 20.97
N GLN A 171 0.03 7.27 21.18
CA GLN A 171 -0.25 5.89 21.62
C GLN A 171 0.26 4.85 20.63
N VAL A 172 0.08 5.09 19.31
CA VAL A 172 0.62 4.22 18.28
C VAL A 172 2.14 4.17 18.37
N ARG A 173 2.79 5.34 18.39
CA ARG A 173 4.25 5.47 18.47
C ARG A 173 4.82 4.79 19.70
N ASP A 174 4.25 5.03 20.86
CA ASP A 174 4.73 4.49 22.14
C ASP A 174 4.59 2.98 22.19
N SER A 175 3.45 2.47 21.70
CA SER A 175 3.20 1.02 21.60
C SER A 175 4.16 0.33 20.63
N MET A 176 4.43 0.93 19.48
CA MET A 176 5.38 0.39 18.50
C MET A 176 6.82 0.46 19.01
N ASN A 177 7.21 1.57 19.66
CA ASN A 177 8.52 1.70 20.30
C ASN A 177 8.72 0.67 21.42
N ALA A 178 7.68 0.34 22.18
CA ALA A 178 7.76 -0.73 23.17
C ALA A 178 8.09 -2.09 22.55
N CYS A 179 7.59 -2.36 21.34
CA CYS A 179 7.90 -3.61 20.61
C CYS A 179 9.36 -3.70 20.16
N ILE A 180 10.01 -2.60 19.82
CA ILE A 180 11.43 -2.62 19.37
C ILE A 180 12.43 -2.43 20.50
N ARG A 181 11.96 -2.08 21.71
CA ARG A 181 12.84 -1.87 22.89
C ARG A 181 13.73 -3.07 23.22
N PRO A 182 13.26 -4.35 23.14
CA PRO A 182 14.11 -5.51 23.37
C PRO A 182 15.35 -5.54 22.47
N PHE A 183 15.22 -5.15 21.21
CA PHE A 183 16.35 -5.10 20.26
C PHE A 183 17.42 -4.06 20.63
N ASN A 184 17.02 -3.04 21.39
CA ASN A 184 17.91 -1.96 21.83
C ASN A 184 18.61 -2.29 23.16
N ASN A 185 18.11 -3.26 23.92
CA ASN A 185 18.56 -3.57 25.27
C ASN A 185 19.40 -4.85 25.37
N SER A 186 19.40 -5.67 24.31
CA SER A 186 20.10 -6.97 24.36
C SER A 186 21.47 -6.88 23.70
N SER A 187 22.49 -7.08 24.51
CA SER A 187 23.87 -7.36 24.09
C SER A 187 24.05 -8.81 23.58
N GLU A 188 23.03 -9.65 23.66
CA GLU A 188 23.12 -11.11 23.52
C GLU A 188 22.36 -11.72 22.34
N TYR A 189 21.92 -10.95 21.35
CA TYR A 189 21.44 -11.59 20.13
C TYR A 189 22.63 -12.19 19.37
N SER A 190 22.94 -13.44 19.68
CA SER A 190 23.82 -14.28 18.87
C SER A 190 23.16 -14.54 17.52
N CYS A 191 23.42 -13.65 16.56
CA CYS A 191 22.77 -13.67 15.26
C CYS A 191 23.48 -14.65 14.32
N SER A 192 22.97 -15.88 14.26
CA SER A 192 23.19 -16.76 13.10
C SER A 192 22.20 -16.50 11.96
N ASP A 193 21.10 -15.81 12.23
CA ASP A 193 20.00 -15.61 11.30
C ASP A 193 20.18 -14.35 10.44
N GLU A 194 19.95 -14.45 9.12
CA GLU A 194 20.04 -13.30 8.18
C GLU A 194 19.12 -12.15 8.59
N LEU A 195 17.95 -12.46 9.17
CA LEU A 195 16.97 -11.47 9.60
C LEU A 195 17.52 -10.60 10.75
N PHE A 196 18.19 -11.21 11.74
CA PHE A 196 18.81 -10.46 12.81
C PHE A 196 19.99 -9.62 12.33
N LYS A 197 20.78 -10.10 11.36
CA LYS A 197 21.85 -9.31 10.74
C LYS A 197 21.32 -8.04 10.08
N VAL A 198 20.15 -8.10 9.48
CA VAL A 198 19.50 -6.93 8.88
C VAL A 198 19.13 -5.89 9.93
N LEU A 199 18.68 -6.31 11.12
CA LEU A 199 18.28 -5.43 12.21
C LEU A 199 19.46 -4.92 13.05
N TYR A 200 20.59 -5.62 13.02
CA TYR A 200 21.75 -5.22 13.81
C TYR A 200 22.31 -3.85 13.37
N ASN A 201 22.49 -2.95 14.31
CA ASN A 201 22.85 -1.55 14.05
C ASN A 201 24.24 -1.17 14.65
N ASN A 202 25.19 -2.09 14.69
CA ASN A 202 26.56 -1.84 15.17
C ASN A 202 26.62 -1.11 16.53
N GLY A 203 25.74 -1.46 17.47
CA GLY A 203 25.68 -0.85 18.80
C GLY A 203 24.88 0.46 18.90
N HIS A 204 24.34 0.97 17.79
CA HIS A 204 23.44 2.12 17.83
C HIS A 204 21.98 1.68 18.09
N LYS A 205 21.24 2.53 18.82
CA LYS A 205 19.81 2.28 19.06
C LYS A 205 19.04 2.27 17.75
N LEU A 206 18.26 1.22 17.55
CA LEU A 206 17.37 1.07 16.42
C LEU A 206 16.14 1.97 16.63
N THR A 207 15.93 2.94 15.74
CA THR A 207 14.72 3.77 15.77
C THR A 207 13.54 3.02 15.14
N LEU A 208 12.32 3.49 15.40
CA LEU A 208 11.12 2.92 14.77
C LEU A 208 11.17 3.04 13.24
N LYS A 209 11.68 4.17 12.73
CA LYS A 209 11.87 4.37 11.28
C LYS A 209 12.87 3.35 10.72
N ASP A 210 14.04 3.23 11.34
CA ASP A 210 15.08 2.28 10.89
C ASP A 210 14.57 0.83 10.91
N PHE A 211 13.82 0.46 11.95
CA PHE A 211 13.23 -0.87 12.04
C PHE A 211 12.27 -1.13 10.86
N LEU A 212 11.31 -0.24 10.62
CA LEU A 212 10.36 -0.39 9.52
C LEU A 212 11.07 -0.45 8.16
N GLN A 213 12.04 0.44 7.92
CA GLN A 213 12.81 0.45 6.67
C GLN A 213 13.53 -0.88 6.44
N ARG A 214 14.26 -1.36 7.44
CA ARG A 214 15.05 -2.59 7.33
C ARG A 214 14.17 -3.81 7.10
N ILE A 215 13.07 -3.93 7.83
CA ILE A 215 12.12 -5.05 7.68
C ILE A 215 11.44 -5.03 6.32
N VAL A 216 10.95 -3.88 5.88
CA VAL A 216 10.28 -3.76 4.59
C VAL A 216 11.25 -4.07 3.44
N PHE A 217 12.46 -3.51 3.46
CA PHE A 217 13.47 -3.81 2.44
C PHE A 217 13.91 -5.26 2.45
N TYR A 218 14.02 -5.88 3.63
CA TYR A 218 14.27 -7.31 3.73
C TYR A 218 13.18 -8.13 3.05
N LEU A 219 11.90 -7.87 3.36
CA LEU A 219 10.76 -8.55 2.74
C LEU A 219 10.76 -8.40 1.22
N ILE A 220 10.93 -7.17 0.71
CA ILE A 220 11.00 -6.91 -0.73
C ILE A 220 12.14 -7.70 -1.38
N LYS A 221 13.32 -7.71 -0.76
CA LYS A 221 14.49 -8.42 -1.29
C LYS A 221 14.29 -9.93 -1.32
N VAL A 222 13.70 -10.48 -0.27
CA VAL A 222 13.48 -11.93 -0.13
C VAL A 222 12.41 -12.39 -1.11
N LYS A 223 11.30 -11.66 -1.24
CA LYS A 223 10.23 -11.95 -2.19
C LYS A 223 10.72 -11.87 -3.64
N LYS A 224 11.52 -10.87 -4.00
CA LYS A 224 12.12 -10.76 -5.35
C LYS A 224 13.06 -11.93 -5.68
N LYS A 225 13.64 -12.57 -4.67
CA LYS A 225 14.51 -13.75 -4.86
C LYS A 225 13.75 -15.07 -4.86
N GLY A 226 12.43 -15.07 -4.69
CA GLY A 226 11.61 -16.28 -4.56
C GLY A 226 11.94 -17.12 -3.33
N ARG A 227 12.48 -16.52 -2.26
CA ARG A 227 13.01 -17.20 -1.07
C ARG A 227 12.29 -16.76 0.21
N LEU A 228 10.98 -16.94 0.30
CA LEU A 228 10.31 -17.00 1.60
C LEU A 228 9.64 -18.36 1.69
N PHE A 229 10.29 -19.31 2.32
CA PHE A 229 9.95 -20.73 2.58
C PHE A 229 10.71 -21.74 1.76
#